data_aebbd28ad1038f25b256b7c029cd591f
#
_entry.id   aebbd28ad1038f25b256b7c029cd591f
#
_cell.length_a   1.000
_cell.length_b   1.000
_cell.length_c   1.000
_cell.angle_alpha   90.00
_cell.angle_beta   90.00
_cell.angle_gamma   90.00
#
_symmetry.space_group_name_H-M   'P 1'
#
loop_
_entity.id
_entity.type
_entity.pdbx_description
1 polymer ?
#
loop_
_entity_poly.entity_id
_entity_poly.type
_entity_poly.pdbx_seq_one_letter_code
_entity_poly.pdbx_strand_id
1 'polypeptide(L)'
;MKKTLKTLAIATATMISTGAFAGVTKNMENPLYIPTTGQFYSKTGAGLMYKKADHTTALQNKGHAGDPEFPVWRLTEDFGYGITDRLSTYLSLGYTHNGDIDRKGMHRGRLGLNYRVVETPENLVWDIYGEAYLSGVSPMKGSYTSTGFQYDNFSNGRWGAVAGTRFGKRWSKLTTSLFAEYLQTFGNHNNEIVIDHAGLKSLGFPDQIAVDLKSSNETTVGLNAFYQVDDRWSFGGTFKFVEHSDNGVKSVHTKLNDVNNTVPLPQLGGLTQYQAQQKIIKDMADMNDGWNEYVLTAVLANQVTDSVQLALVGEYTFDQSHSGSQNGTDVKAEVGVRANVRF
;
A
#
# COMPACT_ATOMS: atom_id res chain seq x y z
N MET A 1 17.99 -9.20 -15.75
CA MET A 1 16.63 -9.63 -15.39
C MET A 1 16.38 -11.15 -15.49
N LYS A 2 16.75 -11.88 -16.55
CA LYS A 2 16.47 -13.34 -16.67
C LYS A 2 17.13 -14.23 -15.60
N LYS A 3 18.24 -13.81 -14.98
CA LYS A 3 18.92 -14.59 -13.92
C LYS A 3 18.29 -14.46 -12.54
N THR A 4 17.75 -13.29 -12.20
CA THR A 4 17.16 -13.02 -10.87
C THR A 4 15.81 -13.71 -10.65
N LEU A 5 15.00 -13.82 -11.73
CA LEU A 5 13.72 -14.52 -11.63
C LEU A 5 13.89 -16.04 -11.42
N LYS A 6 14.93 -16.63 -12.04
CA LYS A 6 15.22 -18.06 -11.86
C LYS A 6 15.67 -18.40 -10.44
N THR A 7 16.39 -17.48 -9.78
CA THR A 7 16.87 -17.69 -8.40
C THR A 7 15.72 -17.60 -7.39
N LEU A 8 14.75 -16.72 -7.61
CA LEU A 8 13.57 -16.61 -6.73
C LEU A 8 12.67 -17.84 -6.85
N ALA A 9 12.43 -18.33 -8.07
CA ALA A 9 11.61 -19.53 -8.29
C ALA A 9 12.24 -20.81 -7.75
N ILE A 10 13.57 -20.91 -7.72
CA ILE A 10 14.30 -22.07 -7.21
C ILE A 10 14.35 -22.08 -5.67
N ALA A 11 14.42 -20.90 -5.02
CA ALA A 11 14.37 -20.81 -3.57
C ALA A 11 13.02 -21.27 -2.99
N THR A 12 11.92 -21.03 -3.71
CA THR A 12 10.57 -21.47 -3.31
C THR A 12 10.37 -22.99 -3.49
N ALA A 13 11.10 -23.63 -4.40
CA ALA A 13 10.90 -25.04 -4.74
C ALA A 13 11.69 -26.04 -3.87
N THR A 14 12.66 -25.60 -3.06
CA THR A 14 13.62 -26.51 -2.40
C THR A 14 13.27 -26.87 -0.96
N MET A 15 12.16 -26.38 -0.40
CA MET A 15 11.74 -26.71 0.97
C MET A 15 10.43 -27.49 1.03
N ILE A 16 10.35 -28.61 0.34
CA ILE A 16 9.23 -29.53 0.49
C ILE A 16 9.59 -30.57 1.52
N SER A 17 9.18 -30.37 2.77
CA SER A 17 9.15 -31.42 3.77
C SER A 17 7.70 -31.82 4.05
N THR A 18 7.43 -33.12 3.94
CA THR A 18 6.13 -33.74 4.12
C THR A 18 5.79 -33.84 5.59
N GLY A 19 4.88 -33.01 6.06
CA GLY A 19 4.22 -33.14 7.38
C GLY A 19 2.71 -33.19 7.19
N ALA A 20 2.09 -34.31 7.49
CA ALA A 20 0.63 -34.42 7.51
C ALA A 20 0.09 -33.75 8.78
N PHE A 21 -0.63 -32.64 8.62
CA PHE A 21 -1.36 -31.98 9.70
C PHE A 21 -2.85 -32.06 9.44
N ALA A 22 -3.56 -32.71 10.35
CA ALA A 22 -5.01 -32.80 10.36
C ALA A 22 -5.56 -31.67 11.23
N GLY A 23 -6.53 -30.94 10.70
CA GLY A 23 -7.42 -30.07 11.45
C GLY A 23 -7.29 -28.58 11.18
N VAL A 24 -8.42 -27.95 10.98
CA VAL A 24 -8.68 -26.51 10.94
C VAL A 24 -8.13 -25.76 9.73
N THR A 25 -9.02 -25.56 8.77
CA THR A 25 -8.85 -24.71 7.57
C THR A 25 -7.49 -24.78 6.91
N LYS A 26 -7.29 -25.82 6.11
CA LYS A 26 -6.10 -25.96 5.24
C LYS A 26 -5.98 -24.81 4.22
N ASN A 27 -7.01 -24.00 4.07
CA ASN A 27 -7.10 -22.97 3.07
C ASN A 27 -6.48 -21.65 3.57
N MET A 28 -5.34 -21.28 3.02
CA MET A 28 -4.59 -20.08 3.41
C MET A 28 -5.27 -18.77 2.97
N GLU A 29 -6.25 -18.82 2.08
CA GLU A 29 -7.07 -17.65 1.72
C GLU A 29 -8.26 -17.43 2.65
N ASN A 30 -8.53 -18.36 3.58
CA ASN A 30 -9.55 -18.15 4.60
C ASN A 30 -9.13 -16.99 5.54
N PRO A 31 -9.97 -15.98 5.75
CA PRO A 31 -9.62 -14.83 6.58
C PRO A 31 -9.33 -15.15 8.05
N LEU A 32 -9.80 -16.30 8.54
CA LEU A 32 -9.53 -16.79 9.91
C LEU A 32 -8.44 -17.86 9.94
N TYR A 33 -7.64 -17.97 8.88
CA TYR A 33 -6.48 -18.87 8.89
C TYR A 33 -5.41 -18.35 9.85
N ILE A 34 -4.87 -19.26 10.64
CA ILE A 34 -3.65 -19.11 11.44
C ILE A 34 -2.81 -20.36 11.28
N PRO A 35 -1.50 -20.28 11.04
CA PRO A 35 -0.65 -21.46 10.94
C PRO A 35 -0.59 -22.17 12.30
N THR A 36 -0.58 -23.49 12.27
CA THR A 36 -0.40 -24.31 13.48
C THR A 36 1.02 -24.21 14.03
N THR A 37 1.22 -24.66 15.25
CA THR A 37 2.54 -24.67 15.90
C THR A 37 3.60 -25.33 15.00
N GLY A 38 4.70 -24.61 14.75
CA GLY A 38 5.81 -25.08 13.92
C GLY A 38 5.59 -24.99 12.41
N GLN A 39 4.42 -24.60 11.96
CA GLN A 39 4.10 -24.48 10.53
C GLN A 39 4.62 -23.16 9.94
N PHE A 40 5.34 -23.25 8.84
CA PHE A 40 5.66 -22.11 7.99
C PHE A 40 4.69 -22.01 6.81
N TYR A 41 4.46 -20.79 6.34
CA TYR A 41 3.83 -20.56 5.04
C TYR A 41 4.50 -19.41 4.30
N SER A 42 4.35 -19.43 2.98
CA SER A 42 4.69 -18.33 2.06
C SER A 42 3.51 -18.07 1.14
N LYS A 43 3.25 -16.80 0.84
CA LYS A 43 2.29 -16.36 -0.16
C LYS A 43 2.99 -15.41 -1.11
N THR A 44 3.32 -15.88 -2.30
CA THR A 44 3.99 -15.11 -3.35
C THR A 44 2.95 -14.64 -4.36
N GLY A 45 2.79 -13.35 -4.53
CA GLY A 45 1.82 -12.75 -5.46
C GLY A 45 2.48 -11.91 -6.53
N ALA A 46 1.90 -11.92 -7.72
CA ALA A 46 2.22 -11.02 -8.81
C ALA A 46 0.93 -10.48 -9.43
N GLY A 47 0.84 -9.17 -9.61
CA GLY A 47 -0.33 -8.52 -10.13
C GLY A 47 -0.02 -7.39 -11.11
N LEU A 48 -1.02 -7.06 -11.90
CA LEU A 48 -1.07 -5.90 -12.76
C LEU A 48 -2.12 -4.96 -12.22
N MET A 49 -1.74 -3.73 -12.00
CA MET A 49 -2.63 -2.68 -11.54
C MET A 49 -2.90 -1.68 -12.67
N TYR A 50 -4.16 -1.35 -12.81
CA TYR A 50 -4.65 -0.26 -13.62
C TYR A 50 -5.15 0.85 -12.70
N LYS A 51 -4.68 2.08 -12.93
CA LYS A 51 -5.17 3.25 -12.23
C LYS A 51 -5.68 4.26 -13.26
N LYS A 52 -6.92 4.71 -13.08
CA LYS A 52 -7.45 5.88 -13.78
C LYS A 52 -7.65 6.98 -12.74
N ALA A 53 -6.93 8.07 -12.89
CA ALA A 53 -7.12 9.27 -12.09
C ALA A 53 -8.04 10.23 -12.85
N ASP A 54 -9.15 10.62 -12.23
CA ASP A 54 -10.05 11.65 -12.76
C ASP A 54 -9.85 12.93 -11.95
N HIS A 55 -8.72 13.59 -12.19
CA HIS A 55 -8.43 14.86 -11.55
C HIS A 55 -9.00 16.02 -12.36
N THR A 56 -9.95 16.74 -11.78
CA THR A 56 -10.50 17.98 -12.34
C THR A 56 -9.64 19.22 -12.08
N THR A 57 -8.39 19.07 -11.67
CA THR A 57 -7.48 20.15 -11.32
C THR A 57 -6.65 20.65 -12.51
N ALA A 58 -5.91 21.74 -12.32
CA ALA A 58 -5.06 22.40 -13.33
C ALA A 58 -4.05 21.48 -14.06
N LEU A 59 -3.81 20.28 -13.53
CA LEU A 59 -3.00 19.25 -14.19
C LEU A 59 -3.73 18.58 -15.38
N GLN A 60 -5.07 18.54 -15.38
CA GLN A 60 -5.87 18.05 -16.51
C GLN A 60 -5.64 18.86 -17.79
N ASN A 61 -5.39 20.15 -17.64
CA ASN A 61 -5.15 21.03 -18.79
C ASN A 61 -3.79 20.79 -19.47
N LYS A 62 -2.98 19.85 -18.95
CA LYS A 62 -1.62 19.56 -19.45
C LYS A 62 -1.44 18.19 -20.10
N GLY A 63 -2.53 17.47 -20.40
CA GLY A 63 -2.48 16.24 -21.18
C GLY A 63 -2.08 14.98 -20.40
N HIS A 64 -1.93 15.06 -19.06
CA HIS A 64 -1.58 13.90 -18.22
C HIS A 64 -2.73 13.38 -17.37
N ALA A 65 -3.85 14.09 -17.35
CA ALA A 65 -5.03 13.67 -16.61
C ALA A 65 -5.87 12.73 -17.47
N GLY A 66 -6.13 11.55 -16.93
CA GLY A 66 -6.96 10.53 -17.56
C GLY A 66 -6.22 9.52 -18.43
N ASP A 67 -4.92 9.67 -18.64
CA ASP A 67 -4.14 8.61 -19.27
C ASP A 67 -3.94 7.47 -18.27
N PRO A 68 -4.24 6.21 -18.65
CA PRO A 68 -3.97 5.08 -17.80
C PRO A 68 -2.46 4.96 -17.58
N GLU A 69 -2.04 5.03 -16.31
CA GLU A 69 -0.67 4.67 -15.95
C GLU A 69 -0.49 3.16 -16.13
N PHE A 70 -0.04 2.73 -17.29
CA PHE A 70 0.17 1.32 -17.63
C PHE A 70 1.59 1.01 -18.04
N PRO A 71 2.03 -0.21 -17.76
CA PRO A 71 1.56 -1.18 -16.77
C PRO A 71 2.22 -0.96 -15.41
N VAL A 72 1.47 -1.00 -14.34
CA VAL A 72 2.02 -1.04 -12.98
C VAL A 72 2.07 -2.48 -12.51
N TRP A 73 3.27 -2.99 -12.29
CA TRP A 73 3.50 -4.32 -11.74
C TRP A 73 3.61 -4.27 -10.23
N ARG A 74 2.94 -5.21 -9.58
CA ARG A 74 3.07 -5.40 -8.14
C ARG A 74 3.54 -6.81 -7.83
N LEU A 75 4.53 -6.91 -6.96
CA LEU A 75 4.98 -8.17 -6.38
C LEU A 75 4.73 -8.12 -4.88
N THR A 76 4.21 -9.20 -4.32
CA THR A 76 3.99 -9.33 -2.89
C THR A 76 4.57 -10.64 -2.39
N GLU A 77 5.08 -10.62 -1.18
CA GLU A 77 5.57 -11.81 -0.50
C GLU A 77 5.18 -11.73 0.97
N ASP A 78 4.43 -12.72 1.44
CA ASP A 78 4.07 -12.87 2.84
C ASP A 78 4.66 -14.18 3.37
N PHE A 79 5.45 -14.12 4.41
CA PHE A 79 5.94 -15.25 5.17
C PHE A 79 5.27 -15.29 6.53
N GLY A 80 4.93 -16.47 7.01
CA GLY A 80 4.41 -16.59 8.35
C GLY A 80 4.83 -17.89 9.04
N TYR A 81 4.79 -17.86 10.37
CA TYR A 81 5.16 -18.96 11.23
C TYR A 81 4.24 -19.08 12.43
N GLY A 82 3.74 -20.27 12.68
CA GLY A 82 2.98 -20.61 13.88
C GLY A 82 3.90 -20.84 15.08
N ILE A 83 3.89 -19.91 16.02
CA ILE A 83 4.65 -20.04 17.28
C ILE A 83 3.91 -21.00 18.21
N THR A 84 2.60 -20.84 18.30
CA THR A 84 1.67 -21.78 18.96
C THR A 84 0.42 -21.88 18.09
N ASP A 85 -0.53 -22.75 18.44
CA ASP A 85 -1.81 -22.85 17.73
C ASP A 85 -2.69 -21.58 17.83
N ARG A 86 -2.28 -20.63 18.66
CA ARG A 86 -2.98 -19.35 18.87
C ARG A 86 -2.13 -18.13 18.56
N LEU A 87 -0.83 -18.27 18.43
CA LEU A 87 0.11 -17.17 18.19
C LEU A 87 0.91 -17.44 16.93
N SER A 88 0.89 -16.50 16.01
CA SER A 88 1.71 -16.53 14.80
C SER A 88 2.44 -15.21 14.61
N THR A 89 3.55 -15.28 13.89
CA THR A 89 4.27 -14.11 13.37
C THR A 89 4.23 -14.12 11.84
N TYR A 90 4.35 -12.95 11.23
CA TYR A 90 4.43 -12.84 9.79
C TYR A 90 5.24 -11.62 9.35
N LEU A 91 5.80 -11.73 8.16
CA LEU A 91 6.48 -10.67 7.42
C LEU A 91 5.78 -10.51 6.07
N SER A 92 5.32 -9.31 5.76
CA SER A 92 4.71 -8.98 4.48
C SER A 92 5.54 -7.92 3.76
N LEU A 93 5.86 -8.17 2.50
CA LEU A 93 6.65 -7.28 1.66
C LEU A 93 5.89 -6.96 0.38
N GLY A 94 6.00 -5.74 -0.10
CA GLY A 94 5.39 -5.31 -1.35
C GLY A 94 6.34 -4.45 -2.18
N TYR A 95 6.48 -4.79 -3.46
CA TYR A 95 7.26 -4.05 -4.44
C TYR A 95 6.38 -3.66 -5.62
N THR A 96 6.50 -2.43 -6.07
CA THR A 96 5.75 -1.90 -7.21
C THR A 96 6.72 -1.31 -8.24
N HIS A 97 6.41 -1.49 -9.51
CA HIS A 97 7.13 -0.92 -10.63
C HIS A 97 6.15 -0.41 -11.69
N ASN A 98 6.27 0.87 -12.02
CA ASN A 98 5.59 1.49 -13.16
C ASN A 98 6.61 1.63 -14.29
N GLY A 99 6.36 0.97 -15.43
CA GLY A 99 7.28 0.94 -16.57
C GLY A 99 7.31 2.24 -17.37
N ASP A 100 6.21 3.00 -17.39
CA ASP A 100 6.07 4.18 -18.24
C ASP A 100 6.88 5.36 -17.70
N ILE A 101 6.96 5.50 -16.39
CA ILE A 101 7.67 6.61 -15.71
C ILE A 101 8.90 6.13 -14.94
N ASP A 102 9.36 4.90 -15.13
CA ASP A 102 10.46 4.24 -14.39
C ASP A 102 10.36 4.37 -12.86
N ARG A 103 9.15 4.52 -12.34
CA ARG A 103 8.90 4.63 -10.92
C ARG A 103 8.84 3.23 -10.29
N LYS A 104 9.69 2.97 -9.32
CA LYS A 104 9.82 1.66 -8.67
C LYS A 104 10.21 1.78 -7.22
N GLY A 105 9.91 0.73 -6.45
CA GLY A 105 10.36 0.62 -5.06
C GLY A 105 9.51 -0.28 -4.20
N MET A 106 10.01 -0.56 -3.02
CA MET A 106 9.22 -1.17 -1.96
C MET A 106 8.21 -0.14 -1.46
N HIS A 107 6.94 -0.50 -1.50
CA HIS A 107 5.85 0.36 -1.05
C HIS A 107 5.30 -0.08 0.31
N ARG A 108 5.63 -1.30 0.77
CA ARG A 108 5.13 -1.85 2.02
C ARG A 108 6.09 -2.87 2.60
N GLY A 109 6.33 -2.75 3.90
CA GLY A 109 6.88 -3.79 4.75
C GLY A 109 6.06 -3.84 6.03
N ARG A 110 5.63 -5.04 6.48
CA ARG A 110 4.92 -5.27 7.73
C ARG A 110 5.54 -6.48 8.43
N LEU A 111 5.90 -6.31 9.68
CA LEU A 111 6.31 -7.41 10.57
C LEU A 111 5.32 -7.46 11.72
N GLY A 112 4.59 -8.55 11.86
CA GLY A 112 3.47 -8.61 12.78
C GLY A 112 3.40 -9.87 13.62
N LEU A 113 2.59 -9.76 14.66
CA LEU A 113 2.13 -10.85 15.50
C LEU A 113 0.60 -10.89 15.44
N ASN A 114 0.04 -12.08 15.31
CA ASN A 114 -1.39 -12.32 15.39
C ASN A 114 -1.67 -13.30 16.53
N TYR A 115 -2.59 -12.94 17.42
CA TYR A 115 -2.97 -13.78 18.57
C TYR A 115 -4.47 -14.05 18.55
N ARG A 116 -4.83 -15.32 18.60
CA ARG A 116 -6.20 -15.81 18.73
C ARG A 116 -6.64 -15.80 20.20
N VAL A 117 -7.41 -14.76 20.55
CA VAL A 117 -7.90 -14.56 21.93
C VAL A 117 -8.97 -15.60 22.28
N VAL A 118 -9.91 -15.81 21.35
CA VAL A 118 -11.04 -16.70 21.52
C VAL A 118 -11.19 -17.62 20.31
N GLU A 119 -11.41 -18.89 20.55
CA GLU A 119 -11.92 -19.86 19.60
C GLU A 119 -12.87 -20.78 20.36
N THR A 120 -14.17 -20.72 20.02
CA THR A 120 -15.18 -21.52 20.70
C THR A 120 -15.48 -22.80 19.93
N PRO A 121 -16.08 -23.82 20.59
CA PRO A 121 -16.58 -25.01 19.90
C PRO A 121 -17.59 -24.72 18.80
N GLU A 122 -18.34 -23.60 18.90
CA GLU A 122 -19.29 -23.13 17.90
C GLU A 122 -18.60 -22.36 16.75
N ASN A 123 -17.26 -22.43 16.67
CA ASN A 123 -16.44 -21.82 15.64
C ASN A 123 -16.50 -20.27 15.60
N LEU A 124 -16.77 -19.63 16.74
CA LEU A 124 -16.55 -18.21 16.90
C LEU A 124 -15.06 -17.98 17.14
N VAL A 125 -14.51 -16.99 16.46
CA VAL A 125 -13.09 -16.66 16.51
C VAL A 125 -12.93 -15.17 16.75
N TRP A 126 -12.01 -14.82 17.66
CA TRP A 126 -11.57 -13.46 17.87
C TRP A 126 -10.06 -13.40 17.86
N ASP A 127 -9.50 -12.68 16.92
CA ASP A 127 -8.07 -12.43 16.76
C ASP A 127 -7.75 -10.96 17.02
N ILE A 128 -6.60 -10.70 17.63
CA ILE A 128 -5.97 -9.38 17.72
C ILE A 128 -4.59 -9.46 17.07
N TYR A 129 -4.16 -8.37 16.45
CA TYR A 129 -2.83 -8.30 15.84
C TYR A 129 -2.20 -6.94 15.99
N GLY A 130 -0.87 -6.94 15.99
CA GLY A 130 -0.06 -5.74 15.99
C GLY A 130 1.12 -5.89 15.04
N GLU A 131 1.50 -4.80 14.37
CA GLU A 131 2.54 -4.82 13.36
C GLU A 131 3.47 -3.61 13.49
N ALA A 132 4.75 -3.82 13.20
CA ALA A 132 5.64 -2.75 12.76
C ALA A 132 5.42 -2.55 11.26
N TYR A 133 5.29 -1.32 10.84
CA TYR A 133 5.02 -0.91 9.46
C TYR A 133 6.16 -0.08 8.91
N LEU A 134 6.49 -0.30 7.64
CA LEU A 134 7.45 0.47 6.88
C LEU A 134 6.89 0.72 5.47
N SER A 135 6.73 1.98 5.09
CA SER A 135 6.25 2.36 3.76
C SER A 135 7.39 2.45 2.73
N GLY A 136 8.25 1.43 2.72
CA GLY A 136 9.43 1.34 1.88
C GLY A 136 10.72 1.76 2.58
N VAL A 137 11.85 1.33 2.01
CA VAL A 137 13.18 1.47 2.61
C VAL A 137 13.89 2.77 2.23
N SER A 138 13.39 3.48 1.21
CA SER A 138 14.00 4.73 0.75
C SER A 138 13.13 5.92 1.14
N PRO A 139 13.72 7.07 1.46
CA PRO A 139 12.97 8.32 1.57
C PRO A 139 12.17 8.62 0.29
N MET A 140 11.15 9.44 0.43
CA MET A 140 10.41 9.94 -0.73
C MET A 140 11.36 10.73 -1.63
N LYS A 141 11.29 10.46 -2.92
CA LYS A 141 11.92 11.28 -3.96
C LYS A 141 10.85 11.77 -4.90
N GLY A 142 10.98 13.00 -5.32
CA GLY A 142 10.08 13.62 -6.28
C GLY A 142 10.76 14.69 -7.09
N SER A 143 10.12 15.05 -8.18
CA SER A 143 10.56 16.15 -9.04
C SER A 143 9.42 17.13 -9.28
N TYR A 144 9.73 18.40 -9.33
CA TYR A 144 8.82 19.46 -9.71
C TYR A 144 9.22 19.99 -11.08
N THR A 145 8.43 19.64 -12.09
CA THR A 145 8.70 19.97 -13.50
C THR A 145 7.72 21.04 -14.01
N SER A 146 7.84 21.40 -15.26
CA SER A 146 6.88 22.31 -15.93
C SER A 146 5.47 21.70 -16.02
N THR A 147 5.31 20.40 -15.86
CA THR A 147 4.03 19.67 -15.85
C THR A 147 3.46 19.48 -14.44
N GLY A 148 4.20 19.85 -13.40
CA GLY A 148 3.79 19.73 -12.01
C GLY A 148 4.70 18.82 -11.20
N PHE A 149 4.20 18.39 -10.04
CA PHE A 149 4.92 17.50 -9.13
C PHE A 149 4.75 16.03 -9.55
N GLN A 150 5.85 15.28 -9.51
CA GLN A 150 5.87 13.83 -9.75
C GLN A 150 6.60 13.13 -8.61
N TYR A 151 6.13 11.96 -8.22
CA TYR A 151 6.89 11.07 -7.35
C TYR A 151 7.81 10.19 -8.19
N ASP A 152 9.09 10.14 -7.84
CA ASP A 152 10.09 9.33 -8.57
C ASP A 152 10.23 7.91 -7.99
N ASN A 153 9.66 7.65 -6.82
CA ASN A 153 9.63 6.32 -6.22
C ASN A 153 8.30 6.03 -5.50
N PHE A 154 8.02 4.76 -5.21
CA PHE A 154 6.85 4.33 -4.43
C PHE A 154 7.10 4.29 -2.92
N SER A 155 8.34 4.51 -2.51
CA SER A 155 8.72 4.54 -1.11
C SER A 155 8.65 5.96 -0.56
N ASN A 156 8.20 6.10 0.67
CA ASN A 156 8.32 7.38 1.40
C ASN A 156 9.11 7.25 2.72
N GLY A 157 9.68 6.06 2.99
CA GLY A 157 10.58 5.82 4.11
C GLY A 157 9.96 6.01 5.49
N ARG A 158 8.62 6.11 5.58
CA ARG A 158 7.93 6.25 6.85
C ARG A 158 7.85 4.90 7.54
N TRP A 159 8.05 4.90 8.84
CA TRP A 159 7.75 3.76 9.68
C TRP A 159 6.51 4.05 10.52
N GLY A 160 5.91 3.01 11.08
CA GLY A 160 4.68 3.14 11.83
C GLY A 160 4.35 1.88 12.61
N ALA A 161 3.18 1.88 13.20
CA ALA A 161 2.62 0.76 13.91
C ALA A 161 1.17 0.52 13.51
N VAL A 162 0.79 -0.74 13.44
CA VAL A 162 -0.58 -1.18 13.19
C VAL A 162 -1.10 -1.87 14.42
N ALA A 163 -2.35 -1.61 14.76
CA ALA A 163 -3.13 -2.40 15.71
C ALA A 163 -4.45 -2.79 15.04
N GLY A 164 -4.84 -4.04 15.18
CA GLY A 164 -6.06 -4.51 14.57
C GLY A 164 -6.74 -5.63 15.33
N THR A 165 -7.99 -5.86 14.96
CA THR A 165 -8.81 -6.94 15.51
C THR A 165 -9.66 -7.54 14.43
N ARG A 166 -9.96 -8.82 14.57
CA ARG A 166 -10.85 -9.56 13.67
C ARG A 166 -11.76 -10.46 14.49
N PHE A 167 -13.04 -10.34 14.26
CA PHE A 167 -14.06 -11.21 14.84
C PHE A 167 -14.79 -11.94 13.74
N GLY A 168 -14.91 -13.26 13.84
CA GLY A 168 -15.54 -14.05 12.78
C GLY A 168 -16.16 -15.34 13.25
N LYS A 169 -16.85 -15.99 12.33
CA LYS A 169 -17.48 -17.30 12.53
C LYS A 169 -17.26 -18.17 11.31
N ARG A 170 -17.00 -19.45 11.58
CA ARG A 170 -16.98 -20.51 10.57
C ARG A 170 -18.27 -21.30 10.67
N TRP A 171 -19.01 -21.34 9.60
CA TRP A 171 -20.06 -22.33 9.38
C TRP A 171 -19.48 -23.43 8.49
N SER A 172 -20.15 -24.54 8.31
CA SER A 172 -19.65 -25.70 7.55
C SER A 172 -18.71 -25.34 6.37
N LYS A 173 -19.23 -24.59 5.39
CA LYS A 173 -18.50 -24.17 4.18
C LYS A 173 -18.26 -22.67 4.11
N LEU A 174 -18.95 -21.88 4.91
CA LEU A 174 -18.88 -20.42 4.89
C LEU A 174 -18.11 -19.91 6.09
N THR A 175 -17.17 -19.01 5.86
CA THR A 175 -16.51 -18.21 6.90
C THR A 175 -16.83 -16.74 6.65
N THR A 176 -17.24 -16.03 7.69
CA THR A 176 -17.34 -14.56 7.62
C THR A 176 -16.57 -13.94 8.77
N SER A 177 -16.05 -12.75 8.56
CA SER A 177 -15.41 -11.97 9.63
C SER A 177 -15.52 -10.48 9.40
N LEU A 178 -15.68 -9.75 10.51
CA LEU A 178 -15.51 -8.31 10.57
C LEU A 178 -14.10 -8.02 11.06
N PHE A 179 -13.49 -6.96 10.59
CA PHE A 179 -12.19 -6.52 11.07
C PHE A 179 -12.12 -5.00 11.15
N ALA A 180 -11.27 -4.52 12.05
CA ALA A 180 -10.89 -3.12 12.14
C ALA A 180 -9.37 -3.05 12.34
N GLU A 181 -8.75 -2.08 11.68
CA GLU A 181 -7.31 -1.84 11.73
C GLU A 181 -7.06 -0.34 11.85
N TYR A 182 -6.09 0.02 12.65
CA TYR A 182 -5.57 1.38 12.76
C TYR A 182 -4.07 1.37 12.51
N LEU A 183 -3.64 2.09 11.49
CA LEU A 183 -2.24 2.33 11.18
C LEU A 183 -1.87 3.75 11.57
N GLN A 184 -0.84 3.91 12.38
CA GLN A 184 -0.18 5.18 12.64
C GLN A 184 1.18 5.18 11.94
N THR A 185 1.41 6.08 11.00
CA THR A 185 2.73 6.35 10.46
C THR A 185 3.34 7.58 11.11
N PHE A 186 4.64 7.55 11.32
CA PHE A 186 5.37 8.67 11.88
C PHE A 186 5.98 9.48 10.74
N GLY A 187 6.02 10.79 10.93
CA GLY A 187 6.68 11.69 9.99
C GLY A 187 8.15 11.33 9.85
N ASN A 188 8.72 11.59 8.69
CA ASN A 188 10.14 11.39 8.46
C ASN A 188 10.79 12.64 7.87
N HIS A 189 12.11 12.67 7.96
CA HIS A 189 12.99 13.70 7.43
C HIS A 189 13.77 13.18 6.21
N ASN A 190 14.51 14.06 5.55
CA ASN A 190 15.40 13.71 4.44
C ASN A 190 14.70 13.24 3.16
N ASN A 191 13.50 13.69 2.93
CA ASN A 191 12.86 13.53 1.63
C ASN A 191 13.33 14.63 0.68
N GLU A 192 13.49 14.30 -0.59
CA GLU A 192 14.08 15.18 -1.60
C GLU A 192 13.11 15.45 -2.73
N ILE A 193 12.99 16.72 -3.10
CA ILE A 193 12.28 17.16 -4.30
C ILE A 193 13.26 17.90 -5.19
N VAL A 194 13.50 17.38 -6.38
CA VAL A 194 14.29 18.03 -7.43
C VAL A 194 13.43 19.09 -8.09
N ILE A 195 13.94 20.31 -8.20
CA ILE A 195 13.28 21.41 -8.89
C ILE A 195 13.79 21.44 -10.34
N ASP A 196 13.03 20.84 -11.23
CA ASP A 196 13.33 20.87 -12.67
C ASP A 196 12.31 21.74 -13.43
N HIS A 197 12.18 22.98 -13.00
CA HIS A 197 11.28 23.94 -13.55
C HIS A 197 12.01 25.28 -13.77
N ALA A 198 12.25 25.64 -15.04
CA ALA A 198 13.05 26.83 -15.38
C ALA A 198 12.51 28.12 -14.74
N GLY A 199 11.18 28.29 -14.67
CA GLY A 199 10.56 29.44 -14.02
C GLY A 199 10.83 29.50 -12.52
N LEU A 200 10.88 28.37 -11.81
CA LEU A 200 11.21 28.35 -10.39
C LEU A 200 12.71 28.61 -10.15
N LYS A 201 13.57 28.06 -11.01
CA LYS A 201 15.01 28.35 -10.97
C LYS A 201 15.28 29.83 -11.19
N SER A 202 14.56 30.48 -12.12
CA SER A 202 14.64 31.93 -12.34
C SER A 202 14.15 32.75 -11.13
N LEU A 203 13.33 32.17 -10.27
CA LEU A 203 12.88 32.75 -9.00
C LEU A 203 13.85 32.49 -7.84
N GLY A 204 15.00 31.88 -8.10
CA GLY A 204 16.01 31.58 -7.09
C GLY A 204 15.72 30.33 -6.26
N PHE A 205 14.83 29.43 -6.71
CA PHE A 205 14.72 28.11 -6.11
C PHE A 205 16.00 27.32 -6.33
N PRO A 206 16.49 26.60 -5.31
CA PRO A 206 17.63 25.70 -5.49
C PRO A 206 17.21 24.52 -6.38
N ASP A 207 18.18 23.82 -6.97
CA ASP A 207 17.92 22.62 -7.77
C ASP A 207 17.25 21.49 -6.97
N GLN A 208 17.36 21.53 -5.64
CA GLN A 208 16.85 20.51 -4.76
C GLN A 208 16.38 21.11 -3.43
N ILE A 209 15.25 20.63 -2.93
CA ILE A 209 14.73 21.00 -1.62
C ILE A 209 14.54 19.75 -0.77
N ALA A 210 14.85 19.85 0.51
CA ALA A 210 14.56 18.82 1.49
C ALA A 210 13.20 19.10 2.14
N VAL A 211 12.40 18.05 2.33
CA VAL A 211 11.08 18.16 2.95
C VAL A 211 10.91 17.15 4.08
N ASP A 212 10.18 17.58 5.10
CA ASP A 212 9.70 16.70 6.15
C ASP A 212 8.25 16.33 5.86
N LEU A 213 7.91 15.06 6.04
CA LEU A 213 6.54 14.58 5.91
C LEU A 213 5.83 14.57 7.26
N LYS A 214 4.53 14.84 7.26
CA LYS A 214 3.66 14.72 8.42
C LYS A 214 3.53 13.27 8.86
N SER A 215 3.24 13.06 10.15
CA SER A 215 2.64 11.81 10.61
C SER A 215 1.23 11.69 10.03
N SER A 216 0.83 10.48 9.71
CA SER A 216 -0.51 10.21 9.18
C SER A 216 -1.10 8.97 9.82
N ASN A 217 -2.40 8.84 9.78
CA ASN A 217 -3.09 7.64 10.20
C ASN A 217 -4.02 7.12 9.11
N GLU A 218 -4.31 5.84 9.21
CA GLU A 218 -5.26 5.16 8.37
C GLU A 218 -6.15 4.30 9.26
N THR A 219 -7.45 4.42 9.07
CA THR A 219 -8.45 3.59 9.73
C THR A 219 -9.11 2.73 8.69
N THR A 220 -9.06 1.42 8.88
CA THR A 220 -9.70 0.46 7.98
C THR A 220 -10.74 -0.33 8.76
N VAL A 221 -11.94 -0.46 8.20
CA VAL A 221 -12.97 -1.39 8.68
C VAL A 221 -13.46 -2.21 7.51
N GLY A 222 -13.76 -3.49 7.74
CA GLY A 222 -14.18 -4.31 6.63
C GLY A 222 -14.85 -5.62 7.04
N LEU A 223 -15.40 -6.26 6.01
CA LEU A 223 -16.09 -7.54 6.08
C LEU A 223 -15.41 -8.50 5.11
N ASN A 224 -15.15 -9.72 5.58
CA ASN A 224 -14.72 -10.82 4.72
C ASN A 224 -15.85 -11.87 4.66
N ALA A 225 -15.99 -12.48 3.49
CA ALA A 225 -16.77 -13.68 3.28
C ALA A 225 -15.92 -14.67 2.45
N PHE A 226 -15.91 -15.92 2.87
CA PHE A 226 -15.14 -16.98 2.22
C PHE A 226 -15.97 -18.25 2.19
N TYR A 227 -16.06 -18.88 1.03
CA TYR A 227 -16.84 -20.08 0.81
C TYR A 227 -15.99 -21.20 0.24
N GLN A 228 -15.96 -22.34 0.93
CA GLN A 228 -15.31 -23.58 0.49
C GLN A 228 -16.31 -24.37 -0.34
N VAL A 229 -16.13 -24.42 -1.66
CA VAL A 229 -17.01 -25.16 -2.58
C VAL A 229 -16.88 -26.65 -2.35
N ASP A 230 -15.64 -27.12 -2.42
CA ASP A 230 -15.22 -28.51 -2.21
C ASP A 230 -13.79 -28.56 -1.63
N ASP A 231 -13.15 -29.72 -1.62
CA ASP A 231 -11.81 -29.89 -1.06
C ASP A 231 -10.71 -29.13 -1.84
N ARG A 232 -11.00 -28.74 -3.08
CA ARG A 232 -10.05 -28.07 -3.97
C ARG A 232 -10.39 -26.62 -4.19
N TRP A 233 -11.65 -26.28 -4.41
CA TRP A 233 -12.06 -24.96 -4.84
C TRP A 233 -12.68 -24.14 -3.72
N SER A 234 -12.32 -22.90 -3.67
CA SER A 234 -12.88 -21.91 -2.77
C SER A 234 -12.91 -20.54 -3.44
N PHE A 235 -13.83 -19.71 -3.00
CA PHE A 235 -13.86 -18.31 -3.36
C PHE A 235 -14.12 -17.45 -2.14
N GLY A 236 -13.61 -16.25 -2.16
CA GLY A 236 -13.77 -15.29 -1.10
C GLY A 236 -13.82 -13.87 -1.61
N GLY A 237 -14.20 -12.98 -0.74
CA GLY A 237 -14.20 -11.55 -1.00
C GLY A 237 -14.05 -10.75 0.28
N THR A 238 -13.52 -9.57 0.13
CA THR A 238 -13.38 -8.58 1.18
C THR A 238 -13.96 -7.27 0.69
N PHE A 239 -14.82 -6.68 1.48
CA PHE A 239 -15.24 -5.30 1.31
C PHE A 239 -14.66 -4.49 2.47
N LYS A 240 -13.96 -3.40 2.19
CA LYS A 240 -13.40 -2.54 3.22
C LYS A 240 -13.61 -1.06 2.88
N PHE A 241 -13.78 -0.28 3.92
CA PHE A 241 -13.70 1.17 3.93
C PHE A 241 -12.37 1.56 4.56
N VAL A 242 -11.67 2.49 3.93
CA VAL A 242 -10.39 3.02 4.40
C VAL A 242 -10.48 4.53 4.46
N GLU A 243 -10.15 5.08 5.61
CA GLU A 243 -10.03 6.52 5.84
C GLU A 243 -8.54 6.85 6.03
N HIS A 244 -8.02 7.73 5.21
CA HIS A 244 -6.65 8.23 5.28
C HIS A 244 -6.66 9.66 5.77
N SER A 245 -5.86 9.95 6.79
CA SER A 245 -5.62 11.34 7.20
C SER A 245 -4.64 12.02 6.24
N ASP A 246 -4.57 13.35 6.34
CA ASP A 246 -3.56 14.15 5.66
C ASP A 246 -2.14 13.59 5.92
N ASN A 247 -1.41 13.34 4.84
CA ASN A 247 -0.05 12.78 4.87
C ASN A 247 0.99 13.67 4.16
N GLY A 248 0.66 14.94 3.94
CA GLY A 248 1.44 15.90 3.16
C GLY A 248 2.77 16.32 3.79
N VAL A 249 3.30 17.37 3.23
CA VAL A 249 4.55 18.00 3.68
C VAL A 249 4.31 18.80 4.96
N LYS A 250 5.13 18.56 5.98
CA LYS A 250 5.12 19.29 7.25
C LYS A 250 5.92 20.58 7.17
N SER A 251 7.11 20.50 6.60
CA SER A 251 8.04 21.61 6.49
C SER A 251 8.97 21.41 5.28
N VAL A 252 9.40 22.52 4.75
CA VAL A 252 10.37 22.56 3.66
C VAL A 252 11.65 23.20 4.19
N HIS A 253 12.75 22.48 4.09
CA HIS A 253 14.09 22.96 4.45
C HIS A 253 14.79 23.38 3.17
N THR A 254 14.69 24.64 2.84
CA THR A 254 15.45 25.25 1.77
C THR A 254 16.20 26.45 2.31
N LYS A 255 17.49 26.54 1.99
CA LYS A 255 18.18 27.82 2.02
C LYS A 255 17.72 28.57 0.77
N LEU A 256 16.51 29.10 0.84
CA LEU A 256 16.12 30.13 -0.11
C LEU A 256 17.19 31.21 0.07
N ASN A 257 17.95 31.50 -0.98
CA ASN A 257 18.87 32.61 -0.93
C ASN A 257 18.11 33.81 -0.38
N ASP A 258 18.65 34.47 0.64
CA ASP A 258 18.10 35.72 1.18
C ASP A 258 18.07 36.77 0.09
N VAL A 259 17.21 36.57 -0.86
CA VAL A 259 16.93 37.57 -1.88
C VAL A 259 16.01 38.56 -1.19
N ASN A 260 16.57 39.67 -0.77
CA ASN A 260 15.90 40.88 -0.31
C ASN A 260 15.00 41.43 -1.43
N ASN A 261 14.13 40.59 -1.98
CA ASN A 261 13.29 40.96 -3.08
C ASN A 261 11.92 41.37 -2.55
N THR A 262 11.84 42.61 -2.12
CA THR A 262 10.61 43.28 -1.67
C THR A 262 9.80 43.85 -2.85
N VAL A 263 10.33 43.76 -4.09
CA VAL A 263 9.69 44.35 -5.28
C VAL A 263 8.71 43.35 -5.87
N PRO A 264 7.42 43.68 -5.99
CA PRO A 264 6.47 42.87 -6.73
C PRO A 264 6.84 42.76 -8.21
N LEU A 265 6.77 41.55 -8.75
CA LEU A 265 7.08 41.27 -10.15
C LEU A 265 5.78 41.08 -10.95
N PRO A 266 5.53 41.86 -12.02
CA PRO A 266 4.34 41.72 -12.83
C PRO A 266 4.15 40.30 -13.40
N GLN A 267 5.23 39.65 -13.81
CA GLN A 267 5.24 38.27 -14.31
C GLN A 267 4.84 37.23 -13.27
N LEU A 268 4.82 37.57 -11.98
CA LEU A 268 4.36 36.74 -10.87
C LEU A 268 2.99 37.17 -10.35
N GLY A 269 2.21 37.90 -11.15
CA GLY A 269 0.91 38.43 -10.74
C GLY A 269 0.98 39.45 -9.61
N GLY A 270 2.09 40.22 -9.52
CA GLY A 270 2.32 41.21 -8.49
C GLY A 270 2.84 40.66 -7.17
N LEU A 271 3.19 39.37 -7.07
CA LEU A 271 3.84 38.79 -5.90
C LEU A 271 5.33 39.14 -5.90
N THR A 272 5.90 39.28 -4.72
CA THR A 272 7.36 39.26 -4.58
C THR A 272 7.89 37.84 -4.80
N GLN A 273 9.15 37.72 -5.13
CA GLN A 273 9.80 36.41 -5.28
C GLN A 273 9.62 35.54 -4.03
N TYR A 274 9.78 36.11 -2.84
CA TYR A 274 9.53 35.42 -1.57
C TYR A 274 8.08 34.95 -1.45
N GLN A 275 7.10 35.79 -1.74
CA GLN A 275 5.68 35.42 -1.67
C GLN A 275 5.33 34.29 -2.65
N ALA A 276 5.89 34.32 -3.86
CA ALA A 276 5.70 33.24 -4.83
C ALA A 276 6.29 31.92 -4.34
N GLN A 277 7.50 31.96 -3.74
CA GLN A 277 8.12 30.80 -3.12
C GLN A 277 7.26 30.23 -1.98
N GLN A 278 6.79 31.08 -1.06
CA GLN A 278 5.93 30.64 0.05
C GLN A 278 4.62 30.05 -0.42
N LYS A 279 4.02 30.61 -1.48
CA LYS A 279 2.81 30.06 -2.07
C LYS A 279 3.05 28.65 -2.64
N ILE A 280 4.13 28.43 -3.37
CA ILE A 280 4.47 27.11 -3.92
C ILE A 280 4.72 26.10 -2.81
N ILE A 281 5.45 26.48 -1.73
CA ILE A 281 5.66 25.65 -0.56
C ILE A 281 4.33 25.26 0.09
N LYS A 282 3.41 26.21 0.22
CA LYS A 282 2.07 25.97 0.74
C LYS A 282 1.29 25.02 -0.18
N ASP A 283 1.30 25.28 -1.49
CA ASP A 283 0.61 24.43 -2.47
C ASP A 283 1.15 22.98 -2.41
N MET A 284 2.46 22.79 -2.22
CA MET A 284 3.05 21.47 -1.98
C MET A 284 2.59 20.84 -0.66
N ALA A 285 2.45 21.62 0.39
CA ALA A 285 1.98 21.13 1.69
C ALA A 285 0.51 20.67 1.64
N ASP A 286 -0.30 21.34 0.82
CA ASP A 286 -1.73 21.08 0.67
C ASP A 286 -2.03 19.96 -0.38
N MET A 287 -1.03 19.37 -1.03
CA MET A 287 -1.21 18.39 -2.12
C MET A 287 -1.69 17.02 -1.68
N ASN A 288 -1.66 16.70 -0.39
CA ASN A 288 -2.01 15.38 0.14
C ASN A 288 -3.00 15.48 1.32
N ASP A 289 -4.13 16.08 1.08
CA ASP A 289 -5.25 16.06 2.00
C ASP A 289 -5.75 14.63 2.24
N GLY A 290 -6.42 14.41 3.38
CA GLY A 290 -7.01 13.11 3.69
C GLY A 290 -8.05 12.68 2.65
N TRP A 291 -8.21 11.38 2.47
CA TRP A 291 -9.20 10.80 1.54
C TRP A 291 -9.80 9.53 2.10
N ASN A 292 -10.95 9.17 1.55
CA ASN A 292 -11.62 7.92 1.86
C ASN A 292 -11.68 7.04 0.62
N GLU A 293 -11.63 5.73 0.80
CA GLU A 293 -11.79 4.78 -0.29
C GLU A 293 -12.61 3.55 0.13
N TYR A 294 -13.34 2.98 -0.83
CA TYR A 294 -13.98 1.68 -0.72
C TYR A 294 -13.25 0.70 -1.61
N VAL A 295 -12.93 -0.46 -1.06
CA VAL A 295 -12.18 -1.48 -1.78
C VAL A 295 -12.93 -2.80 -1.73
N LEU A 296 -13.09 -3.42 -2.90
CA LEU A 296 -13.62 -4.76 -3.06
C LEU A 296 -12.51 -5.67 -3.55
N THR A 297 -12.23 -6.73 -2.82
CA THR A 297 -11.30 -7.78 -3.24
C THR A 297 -12.06 -9.07 -3.47
N ALA A 298 -11.74 -9.79 -4.53
CA ALA A 298 -12.26 -11.12 -4.81
C ALA A 298 -11.10 -12.11 -4.97
N VAL A 299 -11.28 -13.32 -4.49
CA VAL A 299 -10.28 -14.41 -4.56
C VAL A 299 -10.96 -15.67 -5.02
N LEU A 300 -10.39 -16.32 -6.04
CA LEU A 300 -10.71 -17.69 -6.45
C LEU A 300 -9.47 -18.54 -6.21
N ALA A 301 -9.55 -19.53 -5.34
CA ALA A 301 -8.40 -20.35 -4.98
C ALA A 301 -8.62 -21.83 -5.27
N ASN A 302 -7.56 -22.49 -5.69
CA ASN A 302 -7.50 -23.92 -5.96
C ASN A 302 -6.38 -24.57 -5.15
N GLN A 303 -6.73 -25.58 -4.35
CA GLN A 303 -5.79 -26.42 -3.63
C GLN A 303 -5.22 -27.47 -4.58
N VAL A 304 -4.00 -27.26 -5.05
CA VAL A 304 -3.32 -28.14 -6.01
C VAL A 304 -2.80 -29.41 -5.33
N THR A 305 -2.16 -29.24 -4.16
CA THR A 305 -1.70 -30.31 -3.27
C THR A 305 -2.03 -29.94 -1.83
N ASP A 306 -1.77 -30.84 -0.89
CA ASP A 306 -1.95 -30.52 0.54
C ASP A 306 -1.14 -29.31 1.01
N SER A 307 -0.03 -29.00 0.35
CA SER A 307 0.88 -27.93 0.72
C SER A 307 0.85 -26.73 -0.24
N VAL A 308 0.26 -26.87 -1.41
CA VAL A 308 0.30 -25.82 -2.46
C VAL A 308 -1.11 -25.42 -2.87
N GLN A 309 -1.36 -24.13 -2.82
CA GLN A 309 -2.60 -23.51 -3.26
C GLN A 309 -2.28 -22.39 -4.28
N LEU A 310 -3.02 -22.32 -5.36
CA LEU A 310 -2.98 -21.22 -6.32
C LEU A 310 -4.23 -20.37 -6.19
N ALA A 311 -4.09 -19.07 -6.31
CA ALA A 311 -5.21 -18.15 -6.26
C ALA A 311 -5.15 -17.11 -7.38
N LEU A 312 -6.31 -16.80 -7.93
CA LEU A 312 -6.55 -15.61 -8.75
C LEU A 312 -7.16 -14.55 -7.83
N VAL A 313 -6.59 -13.36 -7.84
CA VAL A 313 -7.00 -12.25 -6.99
C VAL A 313 -7.37 -11.06 -7.86
N GLY A 314 -8.52 -10.48 -7.60
CA GLY A 314 -8.96 -9.21 -8.18
C GLY A 314 -9.22 -8.21 -7.07
N GLU A 315 -8.78 -6.97 -7.25
CA GLU A 315 -9.08 -5.87 -6.35
C GLU A 315 -9.60 -4.68 -7.15
N TYR A 316 -10.61 -4.04 -6.64
CA TYR A 316 -11.20 -2.85 -7.24
C TYR A 316 -11.44 -1.81 -6.15
N THR A 317 -10.81 -0.63 -6.31
CA THR A 317 -11.05 0.54 -5.47
C THR A 317 -12.02 1.45 -6.18
N PHE A 318 -13.12 1.78 -5.54
CA PHE A 318 -14.14 2.68 -6.04
C PHE A 318 -14.42 3.77 -5.01
N ASP A 319 -14.83 4.91 -5.50
CA ASP A 319 -15.17 6.08 -4.69
C ASP A 319 -14.03 6.51 -3.76
N GLN A 320 -13.03 7.17 -4.36
CA GLN A 320 -12.05 7.95 -3.60
C GLN A 320 -12.54 9.37 -3.48
N SER A 321 -13.00 9.76 -2.29
CA SER A 321 -13.30 11.16 -2.00
C SER A 321 -12.09 11.82 -1.35
N HIS A 322 -11.61 12.89 -1.97
CA HIS A 322 -10.56 13.74 -1.40
C HIS A 322 -11.19 14.93 -0.69
N SER A 323 -10.69 15.27 0.50
CA SER A 323 -11.00 16.54 1.15
C SER A 323 -10.01 17.59 0.65
N GLY A 324 -10.50 18.80 0.31
CA GLY A 324 -9.64 19.92 -0.09
C GLY A 324 -9.65 20.25 -1.58
N SER A 325 -8.53 20.75 -2.10
CA SER A 325 -8.41 21.29 -3.46
C SER A 325 -8.31 20.24 -4.58
N GLN A 326 -8.21 18.98 -4.23
CA GLN A 326 -8.13 17.85 -5.16
C GLN A 326 -9.44 17.05 -5.15
N ASN A 327 -10.47 17.60 -5.74
CA ASN A 327 -11.70 16.85 -5.97
C ASN A 327 -11.52 15.93 -7.18
N GLY A 328 -11.52 14.62 -6.97
CA GLY A 328 -11.45 13.65 -8.04
C GLY A 328 -11.69 12.24 -7.52
N THR A 329 -12.22 11.39 -8.35
CA THR A 329 -12.41 9.96 -8.05
C THR A 329 -11.32 9.16 -8.74
N ASP A 330 -10.44 8.56 -7.97
CA ASP A 330 -9.46 7.63 -8.50
C ASP A 330 -10.06 6.22 -8.52
N VAL A 331 -10.03 5.59 -9.67
CA VAL A 331 -10.39 4.18 -9.83
C VAL A 331 -9.12 3.36 -10.00
N LYS A 332 -8.97 2.35 -9.16
CA LYS A 332 -7.88 1.38 -9.26
C LYS A 332 -8.46 -0.01 -9.44
N ALA A 333 -7.95 -0.75 -10.38
CA ALA A 333 -8.27 -2.16 -10.55
C ALA A 333 -6.96 -2.95 -10.62
N GLU A 334 -6.89 -4.06 -9.90
CA GLU A 334 -5.75 -4.96 -9.92
C GLU A 334 -6.22 -6.38 -10.18
N VAL A 335 -5.48 -7.10 -11.02
CA VAL A 335 -5.64 -8.53 -11.22
C VAL A 335 -4.30 -9.19 -11.02
N GLY A 336 -4.26 -10.23 -10.24
CA GLY A 336 -3.03 -10.93 -9.91
C GLY A 336 -3.24 -12.41 -9.66
N VAL A 337 -2.13 -13.11 -9.62
CA VAL A 337 -2.04 -14.51 -9.23
C VAL A 337 -1.22 -14.64 -7.96
N ARG A 338 -1.55 -15.62 -7.14
CA ARG A 338 -0.84 -15.90 -5.89
C ARG A 338 -0.59 -17.40 -5.77
N ALA A 339 0.62 -17.74 -5.38
CA ALA A 339 0.99 -19.08 -4.96
C ALA A 339 1.18 -19.10 -3.44
N ASN A 340 0.42 -19.92 -2.75
CA ASN A 340 0.52 -20.11 -1.32
C ASN A 340 1.13 -21.49 -1.05
N VAL A 341 2.16 -21.54 -0.26
CA VAL A 341 2.87 -22.77 0.10
C VAL A 341 2.98 -22.85 1.61
N ARG A 342 2.73 -24.05 2.18
CA ARG A 342 2.96 -24.32 3.59
C ARG A 342 3.92 -25.50 3.78
N PHE A 343 4.73 -25.43 4.81
CA PHE A 343 5.79 -26.35 5.12
C PHE A 343 5.62 -26.93 6.51
#